data_1ee429c2ef8d2a484ef404f2e5c94284
#
_entry.id   1ee429c2ef8d2a484ef404f2e5c94284
#
_cell.length_a   1.000
_cell.length_b   1.000
_cell.length_c   1.000
_cell.angle_alpha   90.00
_cell.angle_beta   90.00
_cell.angle_gamma   90.00
#
_symmetry.space_group_name_H-M   'P 1'
#
loop_
_entity.id
_entity.type
_entity.pdbx_description
1 polymer ?
#
loop_
_entity_poly.entity_id
_entity_poly.type
_entity_poly.pdbx_seq_one_letter_code
_entity_poly.pdbx_strand_id
1 'polypeptide(L)'
;MQILAGIFLGLVAWFLLRILLMGVYTVDQNERAVKTRFGRAVRVPGGKTTLDDPVSEMLRPEERARYTYPQVRVIPPGGPYFKMPWEKIYKVSIATMTVNMALDPESPEANDRGTRLEAVTKDQLNTGLTGQIRYRVS
;
A
#
# COMPACT_ATOMS: atom_id res chain seq x y z
N MET A 1 -50.56 -9.67 4.99
CA MET A 1 -49.38 -10.50 5.31
C MET A 1 -48.47 -10.76 4.09
N GLN A 2 -49.02 -11.25 2.96
CA GLN A 2 -48.22 -11.59 1.76
C GLN A 2 -47.50 -10.39 1.11
N ILE A 3 -48.16 -9.22 1.06
CA ILE A 3 -47.57 -8.01 0.46
C ILE A 3 -46.35 -7.54 1.26
N LEU A 4 -46.43 -7.52 2.59
CA LEU A 4 -45.30 -7.15 3.47
C LEU A 4 -44.14 -8.12 3.35
N ALA A 5 -44.43 -9.43 3.26
CA ALA A 5 -43.41 -10.44 3.03
C ALA A 5 -42.70 -10.25 1.66
N GLY A 6 -43.48 -9.90 0.62
CA GLY A 6 -42.90 -9.61 -0.70
C GLY A 6 -42.00 -8.39 -0.72
N ILE A 7 -42.40 -7.31 -0.05
CA ILE A 7 -41.57 -6.10 0.09
C ILE A 7 -40.27 -6.41 0.85
N PHE A 8 -40.36 -7.14 1.96
CA PHE A 8 -39.22 -7.53 2.74
C PHE A 8 -38.23 -8.38 1.94
N LEU A 9 -38.72 -9.41 1.22
CA LEU A 9 -37.89 -10.24 0.35
C LEU A 9 -37.25 -9.43 -0.78
N GLY A 10 -37.96 -8.50 -1.37
CA GLY A 10 -37.42 -7.59 -2.40
C GLY A 10 -36.30 -6.72 -1.89
N LEU A 11 -36.43 -6.15 -0.68
CA LEU A 11 -35.37 -5.36 -0.04
C LEU A 11 -34.16 -6.21 0.28
N VAL A 12 -34.35 -7.41 0.79
CA VAL A 12 -33.22 -8.33 1.08
C VAL A 12 -32.48 -8.72 -0.20
N ALA A 13 -33.21 -9.09 -1.24
CA ALA A 13 -32.63 -9.45 -2.54
C ALA A 13 -31.86 -8.27 -3.16
N TRP A 14 -32.41 -7.06 -3.11
CA TRP A 14 -31.76 -5.85 -3.59
C TRP A 14 -30.48 -5.56 -2.79
N PHE A 15 -30.52 -5.70 -1.48
CA PHE A 15 -29.36 -5.49 -0.60
C PHE A 15 -28.24 -6.49 -0.87
N LEU A 16 -28.58 -7.79 -1.04
CA LEU A 16 -27.63 -8.83 -1.39
C LEU A 16 -26.99 -8.58 -2.77
N LEU A 17 -27.80 -8.20 -3.76
CA LEU A 17 -27.30 -7.85 -5.09
C LEU A 17 -26.34 -6.66 -5.03
N ARG A 18 -26.63 -5.65 -4.26
CA ARG A 18 -25.77 -4.49 -4.06
C ARG A 18 -24.45 -4.86 -3.42
N ILE A 19 -24.44 -5.71 -2.40
CA ILE A 19 -23.22 -6.21 -1.76
C ILE A 19 -22.36 -6.96 -2.78
N LEU A 20 -22.98 -7.83 -3.57
CA LEU A 20 -22.28 -8.62 -4.58
C LEU A 20 -21.61 -7.72 -5.63
N LEU A 21 -22.33 -6.74 -6.16
CA LEU A 21 -21.81 -5.82 -7.19
C LEU A 21 -20.70 -4.90 -6.65
N MET A 22 -20.86 -4.38 -5.44
CA MET A 22 -19.86 -3.47 -4.82
C MET A 22 -18.69 -4.21 -4.18
N GLY A 23 -18.82 -5.51 -3.99
CA GLY A 23 -17.79 -6.33 -3.34
C GLY A 23 -16.63 -6.71 -4.26
N VAL A 24 -16.82 -6.66 -5.58
CA VAL A 24 -15.78 -7.08 -6.53
C VAL A 24 -14.72 -6.00 -6.70
N TYR A 25 -13.44 -6.39 -6.69
CA TYR A 25 -12.31 -5.51 -6.96
C TYR A 25 -11.16 -6.27 -7.63
N THR A 26 -10.30 -5.53 -8.30
CA THR A 26 -9.08 -6.04 -8.94
C THR A 26 -7.85 -5.34 -8.37
N VAL A 27 -6.70 -5.97 -8.50
CA VAL A 27 -5.40 -5.41 -8.10
C VAL A 27 -4.50 -5.39 -9.34
N ASP A 28 -3.95 -4.23 -9.65
CA ASP A 28 -3.12 -4.04 -10.82
C ASP A 28 -1.74 -4.71 -10.65
N GLN A 29 -1.05 -4.95 -11.77
CA GLN A 29 0.25 -5.66 -11.75
C GLN A 29 1.31 -4.91 -10.95
N ASN A 30 1.26 -3.58 -10.95
CA ASN A 30 2.21 -2.72 -10.25
C ASN A 30 1.75 -2.37 -8.82
N GLU A 31 0.70 -3.05 -8.33
CA GLU A 31 0.14 -2.82 -7.00
C GLU A 31 0.14 -4.10 -6.18
N ARG A 32 0.14 -3.92 -4.88
CA ARG A 32 -0.18 -4.94 -3.89
C ARG A 32 -1.29 -4.41 -3.01
N ALA A 33 -2.20 -5.27 -2.62
CA ALA A 33 -3.31 -4.87 -1.79
C ALA A 33 -3.25 -5.52 -0.41
N VAL A 34 -3.67 -4.76 0.59
CA VAL A 34 -3.85 -5.23 1.96
C VAL A 34 -5.31 -5.07 2.32
N LYS A 35 -5.92 -6.16 2.76
CA LYS A 35 -7.30 -6.17 3.23
C LYS A 35 -7.34 -5.85 4.72
N THR A 36 -8.18 -4.91 5.11
CA THR A 36 -8.49 -4.64 6.51
C THR A 36 -9.93 -5.03 6.82
N ARG A 37 -10.15 -5.57 8.00
CA ARG A 37 -11.46 -5.92 8.55
C ARG A 37 -11.66 -5.14 9.84
N PHE A 38 -12.70 -4.30 9.89
CA PHE A 38 -12.94 -3.40 11.03
C PHE A 38 -11.69 -2.58 11.43
N GLY A 39 -10.96 -2.05 10.44
CA GLY A 39 -9.76 -1.25 10.67
C GLY A 39 -8.47 -2.04 10.97
N ARG A 40 -8.54 -3.36 11.19
CA ARG A 40 -7.38 -4.20 11.44
C ARG A 40 -6.93 -4.92 10.17
N ALA A 41 -5.65 -4.86 9.84
CA ALA A 41 -5.10 -5.62 8.72
C ALA A 41 -5.23 -7.13 8.95
N VAL A 42 -5.66 -7.84 7.90
CA VAL A 42 -5.77 -9.31 7.94
C VAL A 42 -4.37 -9.90 7.94
N ARG A 43 -4.08 -10.68 8.97
CA ARG A 43 -2.78 -11.33 9.17
C ARG A 43 -2.70 -12.67 8.45
N VAL A 44 -1.48 -13.13 8.22
CA VAL A 44 -1.23 -14.48 7.71
C VAL A 44 -1.64 -15.48 8.81
N PRO A 45 -2.42 -16.52 8.49
CA PRO A 45 -2.76 -17.56 9.46
C PRO A 45 -1.50 -18.30 9.92
N GLY A 46 -1.48 -18.74 11.19
CA GLY A 46 -0.35 -19.46 11.77
C GLY A 46 0.60 -18.61 12.62
N GLY A 47 0.24 -17.34 12.89
CA GLY A 47 1.03 -16.49 13.80
C GLY A 47 2.40 -16.09 13.28
N LYS A 48 2.61 -16.17 11.95
CA LYS A 48 3.87 -15.78 11.31
C LYS A 48 4.21 -14.32 11.59
N THR A 49 5.47 -14.09 11.89
CA THR A 49 6.05 -12.76 12.11
C THR A 49 6.97 -12.38 10.96
N THR A 50 7.40 -11.12 10.93
CA THR A 50 8.39 -10.65 9.95
C THR A 50 9.73 -11.39 10.06
N LEU A 51 10.01 -12.05 11.19
CA LEU A 51 11.22 -12.85 11.38
C LEU A 51 11.18 -14.20 10.65
N ASP A 52 9.99 -14.67 10.27
CA ASP A 52 9.83 -15.91 9.48
C ASP A 52 10.10 -15.69 7.98
N ASP A 53 10.35 -14.45 7.58
CA ASP A 53 10.71 -14.10 6.21
C ASP A 53 12.22 -14.27 5.98
N PRO A 54 12.69 -14.86 4.86
CA PRO A 54 14.11 -14.99 4.54
C PRO A 54 14.90 -13.68 4.60
N VAL A 55 14.25 -12.56 4.30
CA VAL A 55 14.88 -11.22 4.38
C VAL A 55 15.31 -10.88 5.82
N SER A 56 14.68 -11.48 6.82
CA SER A 56 15.02 -11.24 8.23
C SER A 56 16.42 -11.73 8.61
N GLU A 57 17.01 -12.64 7.83
CA GLU A 57 18.38 -13.12 8.07
C GLU A 57 19.43 -12.02 7.89
N MET A 58 19.12 -11.01 7.07
CA MET A 58 20.01 -9.85 6.84
C MET A 58 19.94 -8.83 7.98
N LEU A 59 18.97 -8.92 8.87
CA LEU A 59 18.79 -8.00 9.99
C LEU A 59 19.79 -8.30 11.11
N ARG A 60 20.34 -7.25 11.71
CA ARG A 60 21.17 -7.35 12.90
C ARG A 60 20.34 -7.87 14.09
N PRO A 61 20.96 -8.53 15.08
CA PRO A 61 20.23 -9.06 16.26
C PRO A 61 19.39 -8.02 16.99
N GLU A 62 19.89 -6.79 17.10
CA GLU A 62 19.20 -5.66 17.72
C GLU A 62 17.95 -5.22 16.93
N GLU A 63 18.06 -5.26 15.59
CA GLU A 63 16.99 -4.91 14.69
C GLU A 63 15.90 -5.98 14.68
N ARG A 64 16.26 -7.26 14.83
CA ARG A 64 15.29 -8.37 14.91
C ARG A 64 14.30 -8.19 16.07
N ALA A 65 14.79 -7.78 17.24
CA ALA A 65 13.94 -7.52 18.40
C ALA A 65 13.00 -6.33 18.16
N ARG A 66 13.45 -5.32 17.44
CA ARG A 66 12.72 -4.10 17.17
C ARG A 66 11.66 -4.26 16.07
N TYR A 67 11.95 -5.07 15.06
CA TYR A 67 11.09 -5.23 13.87
C TYR A 67 10.28 -6.52 13.84
N THR A 68 10.00 -7.10 15.01
CA THR A 68 9.12 -8.27 15.12
C THR A 68 7.66 -7.84 15.05
N TYR A 69 7.07 -7.90 13.86
CA TYR A 69 5.66 -7.60 13.63
C TYR A 69 4.92 -8.81 13.05
N PRO A 70 3.62 -8.96 13.35
CA PRO A 70 2.83 -10.00 12.68
C PRO A 70 2.75 -9.74 11.18
N GLN A 71 3.01 -10.76 10.38
CA GLN A 71 2.92 -10.65 8.93
C GLN A 71 1.49 -10.37 8.49
N VAL A 72 1.35 -9.37 7.63
CA VAL A 72 0.09 -8.99 7.01
C VAL A 72 -0.11 -9.78 5.72
N ARG A 73 -1.33 -10.26 5.51
CA ARG A 73 -1.67 -10.95 4.27
C ARG A 73 -1.72 -9.97 3.11
N VAL A 74 -0.75 -10.08 2.21
CA VAL A 74 -0.69 -9.32 0.97
C VAL A 74 -1.47 -10.04 -0.12
N ILE A 75 -2.30 -9.32 -0.85
CA ILE A 75 -3.08 -9.82 -1.98
C ILE A 75 -2.27 -9.54 -3.25
N PRO A 76 -1.93 -10.59 -4.03
CA PRO A 76 -1.19 -10.43 -5.28
C PRO A 76 -2.02 -9.71 -6.34
N PRO A 77 -1.37 -9.26 -7.44
CA PRO A 77 -2.09 -8.69 -8.56
C PRO A 77 -2.97 -9.73 -9.24
N GLY A 78 -4.06 -9.26 -9.84
CA GLY A 78 -5.05 -10.08 -10.49
C GLY A 78 -6.45 -9.83 -9.96
N GLY A 79 -7.30 -10.79 -10.06
CA GLY A 79 -8.71 -10.75 -9.65
C GLY A 79 -9.58 -11.50 -10.64
N PRO A 80 -10.90 -11.42 -10.48
CA PRO A 80 -11.66 -10.64 -9.50
C PRO A 80 -11.55 -11.17 -8.06
N TYR A 81 -11.36 -10.27 -7.13
CA TYR A 81 -11.42 -10.55 -5.69
C TYR A 81 -12.70 -10.01 -5.10
N PHE A 82 -13.11 -10.56 -3.95
CA PHE A 82 -14.31 -10.13 -3.26
C PHE A 82 -14.01 -9.56 -1.87
N LYS A 83 -14.68 -8.46 -1.53
CA LYS A 83 -14.65 -7.84 -0.21
C LYS A 83 -16.04 -7.71 0.37
N MET A 84 -16.17 -7.88 1.67
CA MET A 84 -17.41 -7.61 2.41
C MET A 84 -17.56 -6.11 2.70
N PRO A 85 -18.77 -5.61 3.00
CA PRO A 85 -19.02 -4.19 3.28
C PRO A 85 -18.19 -3.60 4.42
N TRP A 86 -17.81 -4.43 5.39
CA TRP A 86 -16.97 -4.05 6.55
C TRP A 86 -15.47 -4.21 6.30
N GLU A 87 -15.09 -4.62 5.09
CA GLU A 87 -13.71 -4.76 4.66
C GLU A 87 -13.29 -3.59 3.78
N LYS A 88 -12.11 -3.05 4.02
CA LYS A 88 -11.48 -2.04 3.16
C LYS A 88 -10.23 -2.61 2.52
N ILE A 89 -9.95 -2.16 1.31
CA ILE A 89 -8.75 -2.55 0.55
C ILE A 89 -7.87 -1.32 0.43
N TYR A 90 -6.62 -1.49 0.82
CA TYR A 90 -5.56 -0.49 0.63
C TYR A 90 -4.59 -1.03 -0.41
N LYS A 91 -4.43 -0.29 -1.49
CA LYS A 91 -3.50 -0.62 -2.56
C LYS A 91 -2.23 0.20 -2.40
N VAL A 92 -1.09 -0.45 -2.54
CA VAL A 92 0.23 0.17 -2.46
C VAL A 92 0.96 -0.11 -3.78
N SER A 93 1.45 0.95 -4.42
CA SER A 93 2.25 0.82 -5.62
C SER A 93 3.62 0.22 -5.28
N ILE A 94 4.01 -0.80 -6.04
CA ILE A 94 5.34 -1.40 -6.00
C ILE A 94 6.18 -0.98 -7.20
N ALA A 95 5.65 -0.09 -8.04
CA ALA A 95 6.41 0.48 -9.15
C ALA A 95 7.62 1.25 -8.62
N THR A 96 8.68 1.26 -9.42
CA THR A 96 9.85 2.08 -9.11
C THR A 96 9.47 3.55 -9.25
N MET A 97 9.60 4.29 -8.17
CA MET A 97 9.41 5.73 -8.14
C MET A 97 10.76 6.42 -8.19
N THR A 98 10.82 7.50 -8.97
CA THR A 98 12.03 8.33 -9.07
C THR A 98 11.70 9.69 -8.47
N VAL A 99 12.52 10.12 -7.53
CA VAL A 99 12.49 11.49 -6.99
C VAL A 99 13.71 12.21 -7.51
N ASN A 100 13.49 13.24 -8.29
CA ASN A 100 14.54 14.11 -8.80
C ASN A 100 14.81 15.21 -7.77
N MET A 101 16.09 15.40 -7.43
CA MET A 101 16.57 16.46 -6.55
C MET A 101 17.36 17.47 -7.39
N ALA A 102 16.79 17.92 -8.47
CA ALA A 102 17.39 18.92 -9.35
C ALA A 102 16.43 20.08 -9.52
N LEU A 103 16.95 21.30 -9.49
CA LEU A 103 16.22 22.46 -9.96
C LEU A 103 16.31 22.43 -11.48
N ASP A 104 15.32 21.91 -12.15
CA ASP A 104 15.21 21.95 -13.60
C ASP A 104 14.06 22.91 -13.96
N PRO A 105 14.38 24.10 -14.51
CA PRO A 105 13.36 25.05 -14.92
C PRO A 105 12.55 24.58 -16.14
N GLU A 106 13.04 23.57 -16.89
CA GLU A 106 12.38 23.06 -18.09
C GLU A 106 11.42 21.88 -17.78
N SER A 107 11.57 21.27 -16.60
CA SER A 107 10.72 20.15 -16.15
C SER A 107 10.03 20.46 -14.83
N PRO A 108 8.94 21.22 -14.83
CA PRO A 108 8.23 21.57 -13.59
C PRO A 108 7.71 20.36 -12.80
N GLU A 109 7.56 19.20 -13.45
CA GLU A 109 7.16 17.95 -12.78
C GLU A 109 8.30 17.28 -12.01
N ALA A 110 9.55 17.62 -12.31
CA ALA A 110 10.71 16.95 -11.71
C ALA A 110 10.96 17.36 -10.27
N ASN A 111 10.50 18.54 -9.88
CA ASN A 111 10.70 19.05 -8.54
C ASN A 111 9.63 20.08 -8.16
N ASP A 112 8.51 19.58 -7.68
CA ASP A 112 7.33 20.40 -7.26
C ASP A 112 7.66 21.50 -6.24
N ARG A 113 8.84 21.45 -5.62
CA ARG A 113 9.28 22.40 -4.59
C ARG A 113 10.59 23.10 -4.89
N GLY A 114 11.22 22.84 -6.02
CA GLY A 114 12.42 23.55 -6.47
C GLY A 114 13.62 23.55 -5.52
N THR A 115 13.66 22.61 -4.57
CA THR A 115 14.71 22.56 -3.58
C THR A 115 15.94 21.82 -4.10
N ARG A 116 17.01 22.55 -4.35
CA ARG A 116 18.35 21.99 -4.36
C ARG A 116 18.69 21.49 -2.96
N LEU A 117 19.43 20.38 -2.89
CA LEU A 117 20.15 20.09 -1.69
C LEU A 117 21.37 21.01 -1.66
N GLU A 118 21.30 22.04 -0.84
CA GLU A 118 22.44 22.92 -0.60
C GLU A 118 23.26 22.34 0.56
N ALA A 119 24.51 22.12 0.32
CA ALA A 119 25.45 21.67 1.33
C ALA A 119 26.64 22.62 1.37
N VAL A 120 27.14 22.86 2.57
CA VAL A 120 28.40 23.63 2.76
C VAL A 120 29.54 22.66 2.89
N THR A 121 30.53 22.80 2.04
CA THR A 121 31.76 22.00 2.12
C THR A 121 32.57 22.40 3.35
N LYS A 122 33.54 21.56 3.74
CA LYS A 122 34.47 21.84 4.83
C LYS A 122 35.21 23.20 4.68
N ASP A 123 35.37 23.66 3.44
CA ASP A 123 36.02 24.92 3.07
C ASP A 123 35.04 26.09 2.97
N GLN A 124 33.85 25.93 3.55
CA GLN A 124 32.75 26.95 3.58
C GLN A 124 32.23 27.38 2.19
N LEU A 125 32.41 26.55 1.17
CA LEU A 125 31.85 26.78 -0.15
C LEU A 125 30.45 26.17 -0.25
N ASN A 126 29.47 26.96 -0.71
CA ASN A 126 28.14 26.47 -0.99
C ASN A 126 28.16 25.63 -2.25
N THR A 127 27.75 24.38 -2.12
CA THR A 127 27.66 23.44 -3.23
C THR A 127 26.23 22.95 -3.39
N GLY A 128 25.69 23.08 -4.58
CA GLY A 128 24.39 22.48 -4.93
C GLY A 128 24.59 21.07 -5.45
N LEU A 129 23.89 20.12 -4.83
CA LEU A 129 23.88 18.73 -5.26
C LEU A 129 22.60 18.46 -6.05
N THR A 130 22.76 17.86 -7.23
CA THR A 130 21.66 17.34 -8.04
C THR A 130 21.75 15.82 -8.12
N GLY A 131 20.62 15.15 -8.01
CA GLY A 131 20.64 13.71 -8.06
C GLY A 131 19.24 13.12 -8.24
N GLN A 132 19.18 11.81 -8.45
CA GLN A 132 17.95 11.07 -8.52
C GLN A 132 17.96 9.93 -7.49
N ILE A 133 16.88 9.81 -6.75
CA ILE A 133 16.66 8.65 -5.88
C ILE A 133 15.58 7.80 -6.52
N ARG A 134 15.92 6.54 -6.80
CA ARG A 134 14.97 5.53 -7.24
C ARG A 134 14.70 4.58 -6.09
N TYR A 135 13.43 4.40 -5.76
CA TYR A 135 13.02 3.48 -4.73
C TYR A 135 11.78 2.69 -5.17
N ARG A 136 11.65 1.52 -4.61
CA ARG A 136 10.41 0.72 -4.74
C ARG A 136 10.15 -0.02 -3.43
N VAL A 137 8.89 -0.30 -3.19
CA VAL A 137 8.47 -1.15 -2.07
C VAL A 137 8.64 -2.61 -2.49
N SER A 138 9.35 -3.39 -1.67
CA SER A 138 9.57 -4.82 -1.89
C SER A 138 8.75 -5.66 -0.91
#